data_febcec37163549d066313b480f1f0ffb
#
_entry.id   febcec37163549d066313b480f1f0ffb
#
_cell.length_a   1.000
_cell.length_b   1.000
_cell.length_c   1.000
_cell.angle_alpha   90.00
_cell.angle_beta   90.00
_cell.angle_gamma   90.00
#
_symmetry.space_group_name_H-M   'P 1'
#
loop_
_entity.id
_entity.type
_entity.pdbx_description
1 polymer ?
#
loop_
_entity_poly.entity_id
_entity_poly.type
_entity_poly.pdbx_seq_one_letter_code
_entity_poly.pdbx_strand_id
1 'polypeptide(L)'
;DRFDYADAIKASLRLNPKWIMLSEARSKEVKYLLEGWSTGVRGMTTLHTDDVRNIPDRILNMLETRVDADRLENDIYQAMDVGVLIRKKKNGAGQVYRYIDQVCFFDREGQKNKIIMAVTDGKLVLKEFPESLLRRFKREGVDNPLLCSLLDQQLGKDADREVET
;
A
#
# COMPACT_ATOMS: atom_id res chain seq x y z
N ASP A 1 5.90 3.47 34.07
CA ASP A 1 5.59 3.80 32.68
C ASP A 1 5.70 2.52 31.85
N ARG A 2 4.65 2.23 31.10
CA ARG A 2 4.58 1.02 30.29
C ARG A 2 5.09 1.35 28.89
N PHE A 3 6.17 0.71 28.44
CA PHE A 3 6.71 0.83 27.08
C PHE A 3 5.64 0.39 26.06
N ASP A 4 5.25 1.28 25.16
CA ASP A 4 4.22 1.03 24.17
C ASP A 4 4.78 0.98 22.73
N TYR A 5 3.91 0.70 21.74
CA TYR A 5 4.29 0.65 20.32
C TYR A 5 4.84 1.99 19.80
N ALA A 6 4.32 3.10 20.29
CA ALA A 6 4.81 4.41 19.90
C ALA A 6 6.26 4.64 20.39
N ASP A 7 6.57 4.18 21.59
CA ASP A 7 7.94 4.24 22.13
C ASP A 7 8.88 3.33 21.36
N ALA A 8 8.42 2.14 20.97
CA ALA A 8 9.19 1.21 20.15
C ALA A 8 9.53 1.82 18.77
N ILE A 9 8.56 2.45 18.09
CA ILE A 9 8.78 3.10 16.80
C ILE A 9 9.76 4.26 16.94
N LYS A 10 9.58 5.14 17.94
CA LYS A 10 10.50 6.25 18.21
C LYS A 10 11.93 5.77 18.47
N ALA A 11 12.08 4.71 19.26
CA ALA A 11 13.38 4.11 19.52
C ALA A 11 14.00 3.53 18.24
N SER A 12 13.19 2.85 17.42
CA SER A 12 13.61 2.28 16.14
C SER A 12 14.09 3.35 15.16
N LEU A 13 13.43 4.49 15.08
CA LEU A 13 13.84 5.60 14.21
C LEU A 13 15.24 6.14 14.54
N ARG A 14 15.65 6.08 15.81
CA ARG A 14 17.02 6.49 16.25
C ARG A 14 18.12 5.54 15.75
N LEU A 15 17.75 4.32 15.34
CA LEU A 15 18.69 3.33 14.80
C LEU A 15 18.91 3.50 13.28
N ASN A 16 18.33 4.54 12.67
CA ASN A 16 18.38 4.80 11.23
C ASN A 16 17.97 3.58 10.38
N PRO A 17 16.79 3.00 10.59
CA PRO A 17 16.38 1.79 9.90
C PRO A 17 16.11 2.08 8.43
N LYS A 18 16.37 1.12 7.56
CA LYS A 18 15.96 1.18 6.14
C LYS A 18 14.47 0.88 5.98
N TRP A 19 13.91 0.05 6.87
CA TRP A 19 12.54 -0.40 6.87
C TRP A 19 11.96 -0.41 8.27
N ILE A 20 10.71 0.04 8.41
CA ILE A 20 9.89 -0.15 9.60
C ILE A 20 8.65 -0.92 9.18
N MET A 21 8.43 -2.08 9.82
CA MET A 21 7.25 -2.91 9.61
C MET A 21 6.48 -3.00 10.91
N LEU A 22 5.23 -2.51 10.90
CA LEU A 22 4.30 -2.69 12.00
C LEU A 22 3.24 -3.69 11.58
N SER A 23 3.03 -4.72 12.41
CA SER A 23 2.09 -5.80 12.09
C SER A 23 0.67 -5.29 11.86
N GLU A 24 0.23 -4.30 12.63
CA GLU A 24 -1.08 -3.67 12.49
C GLU A 24 -1.08 -2.27 13.08
N ALA A 25 -1.59 -1.31 12.31
CA ALA A 25 -1.85 0.04 12.76
C ALA A 25 -3.28 0.12 13.33
N ARG A 26 -3.42 0.59 14.57
CA ARG A 26 -4.70 0.63 15.29
C ARG A 26 -5.04 1.97 15.90
N SER A 27 -4.04 2.78 16.25
CA SER A 27 -4.21 3.99 17.04
C SER A 27 -3.06 4.98 16.80
N LYS A 28 -2.69 5.73 17.82
CA LYS A 28 -1.70 6.84 17.81
C LYS A 28 -0.30 6.48 17.28
N GLU A 29 0.08 5.21 17.26
CA GLU A 29 1.36 4.76 16.69
C GLU A 29 1.50 5.09 15.20
N VAL A 30 0.39 5.23 14.48
CA VAL A 30 0.35 5.64 13.07
C VAL A 30 1.05 6.97 12.84
N LYS A 31 0.96 7.91 13.78
CA LYS A 31 1.65 9.19 13.70
C LYS A 31 3.15 9.02 13.50
N TYR A 32 3.77 8.15 14.28
CA TYR A 32 5.22 7.93 14.23
C TYR A 32 5.65 7.13 13.02
N LEU A 33 4.77 6.25 12.50
CA LEU A 33 4.99 5.60 11.21
C LEU A 33 5.03 6.63 10.07
N LEU A 34 4.03 7.53 10.01
CA LEU A 34 3.98 8.58 9.00
C LEU A 34 5.18 9.53 9.10
N GLU A 35 5.59 9.91 10.31
CA GLU A 35 6.80 10.70 10.54
C GLU A 35 8.04 9.98 9.98
N GLY A 36 8.20 8.69 10.26
CA GLY A 36 9.30 7.89 9.73
C GLY A 36 9.27 7.78 8.21
N TRP A 37 8.13 7.48 7.63
CA TRP A 37 7.98 7.34 6.17
C TRP A 37 8.20 8.66 5.45
N SER A 38 7.77 9.79 6.00
CA SER A 38 7.99 11.11 5.43
C SER A 38 9.47 11.53 5.43
N THR A 39 10.29 10.94 6.29
CA THR A 39 11.75 11.17 6.31
C THR A 39 12.54 10.21 5.42
N GLY A 40 11.86 9.36 4.64
CA GLY A 40 12.47 8.43 3.68
C GLY A 40 12.71 7.01 4.21
N VAL A 41 12.30 6.70 5.44
CA VAL A 41 12.28 5.32 5.93
C VAL A 41 11.18 4.57 5.19
N ARG A 42 11.50 3.44 4.57
CA ARG A 42 10.49 2.58 3.91
C ARG A 42 9.72 1.79 4.95
N GLY A 43 8.49 1.41 4.62
CA GLY A 43 7.71 0.64 5.57
C GLY A 43 6.50 -0.08 5.01
N MET A 44 5.94 -0.90 5.87
CA MET A 44 4.70 -1.61 5.60
C MET A 44 3.92 -1.78 6.89
N THR A 45 2.61 -1.65 6.81
CA THR A 45 1.70 -1.97 7.91
C THR A 45 0.42 -2.58 7.37
N THR A 46 -0.38 -3.19 8.23
CA THR A 46 -1.74 -3.60 7.93
C THR A 46 -2.73 -2.78 8.74
N LEU A 47 -3.92 -2.64 8.22
CA LEU A 47 -5.05 -2.04 8.90
C LEU A 47 -6.36 -2.67 8.41
N HIS A 48 -7.44 -2.50 9.16
CA HIS A 48 -8.75 -3.00 8.77
C HIS A 48 -9.52 -1.95 7.97
N THR A 49 -9.85 -2.30 6.72
CA THR A 49 -10.76 -1.55 5.86
C THR A 49 -11.45 -2.53 4.90
N ASP A 50 -12.57 -2.12 4.35
CA ASP A 50 -13.33 -2.86 3.32
C ASP A 50 -13.06 -2.37 1.90
N ASP A 51 -12.38 -1.23 1.76
CA ASP A 51 -12.00 -0.63 0.49
C ASP A 51 -10.66 0.10 0.63
N VAL A 52 -9.75 -0.08 -0.33
CA VAL A 52 -8.44 0.60 -0.31
C VAL A 52 -8.55 2.12 -0.38
N ARG A 53 -9.63 2.65 -0.96
CA ARG A 53 -9.88 4.09 -1.05
C ARG A 53 -10.13 4.73 0.31
N ASN A 54 -10.55 3.94 1.29
CA ASN A 54 -10.83 4.40 2.65
C ASN A 54 -9.57 4.39 3.55
N ILE A 55 -8.41 3.93 3.04
CA ILE A 55 -7.16 3.86 3.82
C ILE A 55 -6.76 5.24 4.37
N PRO A 56 -6.75 6.34 3.58
CA PRO A 56 -6.40 7.67 4.10
C PRO A 56 -7.31 8.12 5.24
N ASP A 57 -8.61 7.96 5.10
CA ASP A 57 -9.59 8.32 6.14
C ASP A 57 -9.41 7.48 7.41
N ARG A 58 -9.12 6.18 7.25
CA ARG A 58 -8.84 5.31 8.40
C ARG A 58 -7.61 5.76 9.17
N ILE A 59 -6.54 6.11 8.46
CA ILE A 59 -5.31 6.64 9.06
C ILE A 59 -5.59 7.98 9.73
N LEU A 60 -6.29 8.90 9.07
CA LEU A 60 -6.65 10.20 9.62
C LEU A 60 -7.45 10.07 10.93
N ASN A 61 -8.40 9.13 10.98
CA ASN A 61 -9.17 8.84 12.18
C ASN A 61 -8.32 8.29 13.34
N MET A 62 -7.24 7.54 13.03
CA MET A 62 -6.31 7.02 14.05
C MET A 62 -5.41 8.11 14.63
N LEU A 63 -5.20 9.23 13.93
CA LEU A 63 -4.37 10.34 14.41
C LEU A 63 -5.02 11.13 15.55
N GLU A 64 -6.31 10.90 15.84
CA GLU A 64 -7.07 11.49 16.94
C GLU A 64 -7.04 13.04 16.98
N THR A 65 -6.62 13.67 15.89
CA THR A 65 -6.58 15.13 15.76
C THR A 65 -7.31 15.55 14.49
N ARG A 66 -8.07 16.64 14.61
CA ARG A 66 -8.74 17.28 13.47
C ARG A 66 -8.17 18.67 13.16
N VAL A 67 -7.14 19.05 13.89
CA VAL A 67 -6.42 20.29 13.62
C VAL A 67 -5.60 20.08 12.36
N ASP A 68 -5.79 20.96 11.38
CA ASP A 68 -5.15 20.89 10.06
C ASP A 68 -5.41 19.56 9.30
N ALA A 69 -6.66 19.10 9.27
CA ALA A 69 -7.06 17.86 8.62
C ALA A 69 -6.56 17.75 7.17
N ASP A 70 -6.66 18.84 6.39
CA ASP A 70 -6.20 18.91 5.01
C ASP A 70 -4.69 18.71 4.91
N ARG A 71 -3.91 19.25 5.83
CA ARG A 71 -2.47 19.03 5.89
C ARG A 71 -2.13 17.59 6.23
N LEU A 72 -2.80 17.02 7.22
CA LEU A 72 -2.60 15.63 7.63
C LEU A 72 -2.96 14.66 6.51
N GLU A 73 -4.04 14.92 5.78
CA GLU A 73 -4.40 14.15 4.61
C GLU A 73 -3.30 14.21 3.55
N ASN A 74 -2.78 15.39 3.27
CA ASN A 74 -1.66 15.57 2.35
C ASN A 74 -0.41 14.79 2.77
N ASP A 75 -0.08 14.81 4.07
CA ASP A 75 1.07 14.07 4.62
C ASP A 75 0.85 12.55 4.47
N ILE A 76 -0.38 12.06 4.63
CA ILE A 76 -0.75 10.67 4.39
C ILE A 76 -0.50 10.27 2.93
N TYR A 77 -0.98 11.06 1.96
CA TYR A 77 -0.78 10.77 0.54
C TYR A 77 0.68 10.89 0.09
N GLN A 78 1.50 11.68 0.78
CA GLN A 78 2.93 11.74 0.53
C GLN A 78 3.71 10.56 1.11
N ALA A 79 3.24 10.03 2.23
CA ALA A 79 3.93 8.96 2.95
C ALA A 79 3.57 7.56 2.43
N MET A 80 2.40 7.41 1.78
CA MET A 80 1.91 6.13 1.29
C MET A 80 2.10 6.01 -0.22
N ASP A 81 2.49 4.82 -0.67
CA ASP A 81 2.66 4.50 -2.08
C ASP A 81 1.55 3.59 -2.60
N VAL A 82 1.24 2.52 -1.88
CA VAL A 82 0.38 1.43 -2.35
C VAL A 82 -0.57 0.98 -1.26
N GLY A 83 -1.84 0.80 -1.62
CA GLY A 83 -2.85 0.13 -0.82
C GLY A 83 -3.25 -1.20 -1.45
N VAL A 84 -3.32 -2.27 -0.64
CA VAL A 84 -3.70 -3.60 -1.09
C VAL A 84 -4.80 -4.16 -0.19
N LEU A 85 -5.92 -4.57 -0.78
CA LEU A 85 -6.99 -5.28 -0.08
C LEU A 85 -6.94 -6.76 -0.42
N ILE A 86 -6.82 -7.57 0.63
CA ILE A 86 -6.83 -9.03 0.54
C ILE A 86 -8.15 -9.55 1.08
N ARG A 87 -8.87 -10.32 0.27
CA ARG A 87 -10.11 -10.98 0.66
C ARG A 87 -9.96 -12.49 0.72
N LYS A 88 -10.93 -13.13 1.36
CA LYS A 88 -11.05 -14.60 1.43
C LYS A 88 -12.22 -15.05 0.59
N LYS A 89 -12.03 -16.14 -0.14
CA LYS A 89 -13.09 -16.82 -0.89
C LYS A 89 -13.04 -18.32 -0.59
N LYS A 90 -14.18 -19.02 -0.76
CA LYS A 90 -14.23 -20.49 -0.76
C LYS A 90 -14.33 -20.95 -2.22
N ASN A 91 -13.56 -21.97 -2.58
CA ASN A 91 -13.72 -22.65 -3.87
C ASN A 91 -14.89 -23.64 -3.83
N GLY A 92 -15.20 -24.28 -4.95
CA GLY A 92 -16.29 -25.28 -5.06
C GLY A 92 -16.11 -26.51 -4.15
N ALA A 93 -14.88 -26.80 -3.69
CA ALA A 93 -14.55 -27.85 -2.72
C ALA A 93 -14.63 -27.37 -1.25
N GLY A 94 -15.05 -26.13 -1.00
CA GLY A 94 -15.16 -25.55 0.34
C GLY A 94 -13.84 -25.05 0.95
N GLN A 95 -12.72 -25.13 0.24
CA GLN A 95 -11.42 -24.67 0.72
C GLN A 95 -11.35 -23.16 0.68
N VAL A 96 -10.80 -22.54 1.73
CA VAL A 96 -10.62 -21.10 1.84
C VAL A 96 -9.28 -20.69 1.22
N TYR A 97 -9.32 -19.76 0.28
CA TYR A 97 -8.14 -19.13 -0.27
C TYR A 97 -8.20 -17.62 -0.13
N ARG A 98 -7.03 -16.98 -0.13
CA ARG A 98 -6.89 -15.53 -0.13
C ARG A 98 -6.53 -15.05 -1.52
N TYR A 99 -7.06 -13.92 -1.91
CA TYR A 99 -6.74 -13.27 -3.19
C TYR A 99 -6.64 -11.76 -3.01
N ILE A 100 -5.93 -11.11 -3.90
CA ILE A 100 -5.86 -9.66 -3.98
C ILE A 100 -7.14 -9.19 -4.68
N ASP A 101 -7.98 -8.47 -3.94
CA ASP A 101 -9.25 -7.94 -4.43
C ASP A 101 -9.08 -6.56 -5.05
N GLN A 102 -8.32 -5.70 -4.37
CA GLN A 102 -8.05 -4.34 -4.81
C GLN A 102 -6.58 -3.99 -4.62
N VAL A 103 -6.05 -3.20 -5.56
CA VAL A 103 -4.76 -2.52 -5.44
C VAL A 103 -4.94 -1.08 -5.91
N CYS A 104 -4.43 -0.13 -5.16
CA CYS A 104 -4.36 1.26 -5.58
C CYS A 104 -2.98 1.85 -5.32
N PHE A 105 -2.66 2.89 -6.08
CA PHE A 105 -1.55 3.79 -5.83
C PHE A 105 -2.08 5.09 -5.25
N PHE A 106 -1.41 5.59 -4.23
CA PHE A 106 -1.63 6.94 -3.70
C PHE A 106 -0.66 7.88 -4.41
N ASP A 107 -1.19 8.94 -4.99
CA ASP A 107 -0.41 9.92 -5.73
C ASP A 107 -0.82 11.33 -5.34
N ARG A 108 0.13 12.24 -5.46
CA ARG A 108 -0.12 13.65 -5.24
C ARG A 108 0.46 14.46 -6.39
N GLU A 109 -0.40 15.04 -7.19
CA GLU A 109 -0.03 15.89 -8.29
C GLU A 109 -0.32 17.36 -7.94
N GLY A 110 0.76 18.12 -7.69
CA GLY A 110 0.64 19.48 -7.19
C GLY A 110 -0.02 19.53 -5.82
N GLN A 111 -1.24 20.11 -5.76
CA GLN A 111 -2.03 20.18 -4.52
C GLN A 111 -3.19 19.18 -4.46
N LYS A 112 -3.30 18.28 -5.42
CA LYS A 112 -4.42 17.33 -5.50
C LYS A 112 -3.99 15.92 -5.11
N ASN A 113 -4.66 15.36 -4.13
CA ASN A 113 -4.55 13.97 -3.75
C ASN A 113 -5.34 13.10 -4.73
N LYS A 114 -4.76 11.99 -5.18
CA LYS A 114 -5.37 11.07 -6.14
C LYS A 114 -5.21 9.63 -5.66
N ILE A 115 -6.24 8.82 -5.88
CA ILE A 115 -6.19 7.37 -5.74
C ILE A 115 -6.34 6.77 -7.13
N ILE A 116 -5.38 5.95 -7.53
CA ILE A 116 -5.31 5.35 -8.85
C ILE A 116 -5.50 3.85 -8.67
N MET A 117 -6.68 3.34 -9.07
CA MET A 117 -6.97 1.91 -8.96
C MET A 117 -6.18 1.13 -10.00
N ALA A 118 -5.44 0.12 -9.55
CA ALA A 118 -4.72 -0.82 -10.41
C ALA A 118 -5.45 -2.15 -10.55
N VAL A 119 -6.03 -2.64 -9.45
CA VAL A 119 -6.84 -3.87 -9.43
C VAL A 119 -8.18 -3.56 -8.76
N THR A 120 -9.26 -4.06 -9.33
CA THR A 120 -10.62 -4.00 -8.78
C THR A 120 -11.29 -5.35 -9.01
N ASP A 121 -11.94 -5.90 -7.96
CA ASP A 121 -12.58 -7.22 -7.99
C ASP A 121 -11.65 -8.33 -8.51
N GLY A 122 -10.36 -8.26 -8.14
CA GLY A 122 -9.34 -9.20 -8.55
C GLY A 122 -8.91 -9.07 -10.02
N LYS A 123 -9.33 -8.02 -10.74
CA LYS A 123 -9.00 -7.80 -12.16
C LYS A 123 -8.13 -6.57 -12.32
N LEU A 124 -7.11 -6.67 -13.16
CA LEU A 124 -6.27 -5.53 -13.55
C LEU A 124 -7.13 -4.52 -14.35
N VAL A 125 -7.22 -3.30 -13.83
CA VAL A 125 -7.97 -2.20 -14.47
C VAL A 125 -7.05 -1.06 -14.92
N LEU A 126 -5.82 -1.01 -14.42
CA LEU A 126 -4.83 -0.01 -14.79
C LEU A 126 -4.34 -0.27 -16.21
N LYS A 127 -4.53 0.70 -17.10
CA LYS A 127 -4.04 0.64 -18.49
C LYS A 127 -2.65 1.25 -18.62
N GLU A 128 -2.44 2.37 -17.94
CA GLU A 128 -1.20 3.14 -17.98
C GLU A 128 -0.89 3.68 -16.59
N PHE A 129 0.38 3.68 -16.21
CA PHE A 129 0.80 4.32 -14.97
C PHE A 129 0.83 5.84 -15.16
N PRO A 130 0.41 6.61 -14.14
CA PRO A 130 0.64 8.04 -14.12
C PRO A 130 2.12 8.39 -14.29
N GLU A 131 2.38 9.50 -14.95
CA GLU A 131 3.76 9.94 -15.23
C GLU A 131 4.58 10.16 -13.95
N SER A 132 3.94 10.61 -12.88
CA SER A 132 4.54 10.75 -11.55
C SER A 132 5.08 9.41 -11.01
N LEU A 133 4.29 8.34 -11.12
CA LEU A 133 4.70 6.99 -10.72
C LEU A 133 5.77 6.43 -11.64
N LEU A 134 5.65 6.62 -12.96
CA LEU A 134 6.68 6.18 -13.91
C LEU A 134 8.03 6.83 -13.62
N ARG A 135 8.06 8.13 -13.30
CA ARG A 135 9.29 8.82 -12.88
C ARG A 135 9.87 8.24 -11.60
N ARG A 136 9.03 7.84 -10.63
CA ARG A 136 9.48 7.20 -9.40
C ARG A 136 10.06 5.82 -9.68
N PHE A 137 9.37 4.98 -10.44
CA PHE A 137 9.86 3.66 -10.85
C PHE A 137 11.22 3.75 -11.57
N LYS A 138 11.35 4.66 -12.53
CA LYS A 138 12.60 4.88 -13.26
C LYS A 138 13.75 5.29 -12.34
N ARG A 139 13.48 6.13 -11.33
CA ARG A 139 14.47 6.54 -10.32
C ARG A 139 14.96 5.35 -9.49
N GLU A 140 14.07 4.37 -9.23
CA GLU A 140 14.38 3.14 -8.50
C GLU A 140 14.90 2.01 -9.41
N GLY A 141 15.17 2.31 -10.69
CA GLY A 141 15.71 1.34 -11.65
C GLY A 141 14.67 0.40 -12.27
N VAL A 142 13.40 0.73 -12.19
CA VAL A 142 12.30 -0.03 -12.79
C VAL A 142 11.85 0.66 -14.08
N ASP A 143 12.29 0.16 -15.23
CA ASP A 143 12.03 0.83 -16.52
C ASP A 143 10.60 0.60 -17.05
N ASN A 144 10.02 -0.58 -16.82
CA ASN A 144 8.65 -0.88 -17.27
C ASN A 144 7.93 -1.83 -16.31
N PRO A 145 7.21 -1.29 -15.32
CA PRO A 145 6.53 -2.12 -14.32
C PRO A 145 5.37 -2.96 -14.88
N LEU A 146 4.80 -2.61 -16.04
CA LEU A 146 3.75 -3.41 -16.69
C LEU A 146 4.30 -4.59 -17.51
N LEU A 147 5.54 -4.50 -17.99
CA LEU A 147 6.14 -5.56 -18.80
C LEU A 147 6.36 -6.83 -17.97
N CYS A 148 6.73 -6.69 -16.70
CA CYS A 148 6.88 -7.82 -15.80
C CYS A 148 5.55 -8.57 -15.61
N SER A 149 4.43 -7.86 -15.48
CA SER A 149 3.10 -8.47 -15.30
C SER A 149 2.58 -9.15 -16.57
N LEU A 150 2.96 -8.68 -17.75
CA LEU A 150 2.58 -9.30 -19.05
C LEU A 150 3.39 -10.57 -19.32
N LEU A 151 4.66 -10.60 -18.93
CA LEU A 151 5.50 -11.80 -19.03
C LEU A 151 5.01 -12.91 -18.10
N ASP A 152 4.61 -12.57 -16.86
CA ASP A 152 4.05 -13.54 -15.92
C ASP A 152 2.70 -14.12 -16.40
N GLN A 153 1.88 -13.32 -17.10
CA GLN A 153 0.63 -13.81 -17.72
C GLN A 153 0.86 -14.71 -18.93
N GLN A 154 1.96 -14.54 -19.68
CA GLN A 154 2.34 -15.44 -20.75
C GLN A 154 2.91 -16.75 -20.21
N LEU A 155 3.80 -16.68 -19.22
CA LEU A 155 4.38 -17.87 -18.59
C LEU A 155 3.31 -18.72 -17.87
N GLY A 156 2.30 -18.10 -17.25
CA GLY A 156 1.17 -18.81 -16.62
C GLY A 156 0.29 -19.55 -17.64
N LYS A 157 0.08 -18.98 -18.82
CA LYS A 157 -0.72 -19.61 -19.89
C LYS A 157 0.00 -20.78 -20.57
N ASP A 158 1.32 -20.74 -20.61
CA ASP A 158 2.13 -21.83 -21.17
C ASP A 158 2.25 -22.99 -20.17
N ALA A 159 2.29 -22.71 -18.87
CA ALA A 159 2.26 -23.75 -17.83
C ALA A 159 0.92 -24.51 -17.77
N ASP A 160 -0.20 -23.86 -18.00
CA ASP A 160 -1.53 -24.51 -18.04
C ASP A 160 -1.72 -25.37 -19.30
N ARG A 161 -0.99 -25.10 -20.39
CA ARG A 161 -1.00 -25.92 -21.62
C ARG A 161 -0.18 -27.20 -21.55
N GLU A 162 0.85 -27.24 -20.70
CA GLU A 162 1.68 -28.43 -20.53
C GLU A 162 1.02 -29.48 -19.57
N VAL A 163 -0.02 -29.11 -18.84
CA VAL A 163 -0.74 -30.02 -17.92
C VAL A 163 -1.93 -30.73 -18.62
N GLU A 164 -2.34 -30.28 -19.82
CA GLU A 164 -3.43 -30.89 -20.59
C GLU A 164 -2.95 -31.88 -21.71
N THR A 165 -1.66 -32.22 -21.73
CA THR A 165 -1.10 -33.28 -22.60
C THR A 165 -0.57 -34.43 -21.78
#